data_4860252e1c804e2b21ed0e21e314dd60
#
_entry.id   4860252e1c804e2b21ed0e21e314dd60
#
_cell.length_a   1.000
_cell.length_b   1.000
_cell.length_c   1.000
_cell.angle_alpha   90.00
_cell.angle_beta   90.00
_cell.angle_gamma   90.00
#
_symmetry.space_group_name_H-M   'P 1'
#
loop_
_entity.id
_entity.type
_entity.pdbx_description
1 polymer ?
#
loop_
_entity_poly.entity_id
_entity_poly.type
_entity_poly.pdbx_seq_one_letter_code
_entity_poly.pdbx_strand_id
1 'polypeptide(L)'
;MLIKHARDVEGKPIELLVKDGVIAAVGLDFSPEEGEQVLDAEGRTLLPSFIDTHCHWRTPGFEYKEDIATGSAAAAAGGYTFVNLMPNTKPVCSSPEIVFQVEQEARRIGLCDANQTVSITKDFDGHTLDHLKTLPDTIRFITEDGHGVQSNEVMAKAFAICAKKGITIMSHAEDMDISPWDYRLAENIETIRNLHLCEYYGTRLHLCHVSTKEAIAAIQASKWKGVPVTCEVTPHHIWFSQDECNYRVNPPIRQSEDVQALVQAIQMGMVDTIGTDHAPHSAEDKEKGAAGMVGLETAFGVCYTKLCRQCGLPLANLSELMSRNPAAILGLSTKGRIAPGMDADLVLVDLDTPWEVKAENLHSKSRNTPFEGTRLYGRVCTTIKGGRITYQAQ
;
A
#
# COMPACT_ATOMS: atom_id res chain seq x y z
N MET A 1 23.88 15.12 -1.24
CA MET A 1 24.00 13.99 -2.19
C MET A 1 23.62 14.47 -3.57
N LEU A 2 24.37 14.13 -4.58
CA LEU A 2 24.08 14.40 -5.99
C LEU A 2 23.76 13.08 -6.69
N ILE A 3 22.56 12.96 -7.28
CA ILE A 3 22.15 11.78 -8.08
C ILE A 3 22.35 12.15 -9.55
N LYS A 4 23.17 11.39 -10.27
CA LYS A 4 23.55 11.63 -11.66
C LYS A 4 23.15 10.49 -12.59
N HIS A 5 23.08 10.80 -13.88
CA HIS A 5 22.83 9.84 -14.95
C HIS A 5 21.56 9.00 -14.76
N ALA A 6 20.52 9.58 -14.12
CA ALA A 6 19.20 8.96 -14.01
C ALA A 6 18.34 9.30 -15.24
N ARG A 7 17.26 8.57 -15.42
CA ARG A 7 16.16 8.86 -16.34
C ARG A 7 14.87 9.11 -15.58
N ASP A 8 14.05 10.03 -16.04
CA ASP A 8 12.70 10.23 -15.50
C ASP A 8 11.70 9.17 -16.03
N VAL A 9 10.42 9.32 -15.67
CA VAL A 9 9.33 8.42 -16.11
C VAL A 9 9.10 8.40 -17.63
N GLU A 10 9.59 9.41 -18.35
CA GLU A 10 9.51 9.52 -19.82
C GLU A 10 10.80 9.03 -20.50
N GLY A 11 11.80 8.59 -19.72
CA GLY A 11 13.11 8.16 -20.18
C GLY A 11 14.09 9.30 -20.49
N LYS A 12 13.77 10.57 -20.13
CA LYS A 12 14.64 11.73 -20.32
C LYS A 12 15.71 11.77 -19.24
N PRO A 13 16.92 12.24 -19.53
CA PRO A 13 17.96 12.44 -18.53
C PRO A 13 17.49 13.39 -17.42
N ILE A 14 17.84 13.08 -16.18
CA ILE A 14 17.54 13.88 -14.99
C ILE A 14 18.65 13.73 -13.95
N GLU A 15 18.98 14.81 -13.28
CA GLU A 15 19.88 14.82 -12.11
C GLU A 15 19.22 15.54 -10.95
N LEU A 16 19.50 15.13 -9.73
CA LEU A 16 18.95 15.73 -8.51
C LEU A 16 20.06 16.12 -7.54
N LEU A 17 19.93 17.32 -7.01
CA LEU A 17 20.70 17.75 -5.84
C LEU A 17 19.84 17.61 -4.60
N VAL A 18 20.33 16.84 -3.63
CA VAL A 18 19.66 16.58 -2.34
C VAL A 18 20.48 17.23 -1.22
N LYS A 19 19.84 18.10 -0.43
CA LYS A 19 20.44 18.75 0.76
C LYS A 19 19.48 18.57 1.96
N ASP A 20 20.00 18.20 3.10
CA ASP A 20 19.25 18.05 4.37
C ASP A 20 17.98 17.17 4.25
N GLY A 21 18.07 16.11 3.47
CA GLY A 21 16.95 15.18 3.28
C GLY A 21 15.87 15.65 2.30
N VAL A 22 16.05 16.81 1.67
CA VAL A 22 15.09 17.43 0.76
C VAL A 22 15.69 17.56 -0.63
N ILE A 23 14.87 17.46 -1.67
CA ILE A 23 15.26 17.75 -3.05
C ILE A 23 15.49 19.25 -3.17
N ALA A 24 16.76 19.67 -3.29
CA ALA A 24 17.13 21.08 -3.41
C ALA A 24 16.96 21.59 -4.84
N ALA A 25 17.32 20.77 -5.84
CA ALA A 25 17.19 21.11 -7.25
C ALA A 25 16.99 19.87 -8.11
N VAL A 26 16.33 20.08 -9.25
CA VAL A 26 16.13 19.10 -10.33
C VAL A 26 16.63 19.75 -11.62
N GLY A 27 17.48 19.06 -12.37
CA GLY A 27 18.06 19.64 -13.60
C GLY A 27 19.01 18.67 -14.29
N LEU A 28 20.02 19.23 -14.94
CA LEU A 28 21.11 18.51 -15.61
C LEU A 28 22.43 19.24 -15.34
N ASP A 29 23.54 18.54 -15.58
CA ASP A 29 24.90 19.08 -15.54
C ASP A 29 25.31 19.68 -14.17
N PHE A 30 24.77 19.15 -13.07
CA PHE A 30 25.23 19.53 -11.74
C PHE A 30 26.67 19.06 -11.51
N SER A 31 27.48 19.93 -10.93
CA SER A 31 28.83 19.58 -10.47
C SER A 31 28.81 19.29 -8.99
N PRO A 32 29.43 18.18 -8.52
CA PRO A 32 29.47 17.87 -7.09
C PRO A 32 30.31 18.93 -6.34
N GLU A 33 29.87 19.30 -5.16
CA GLU A 33 30.67 20.10 -4.21
C GLU A 33 31.77 19.20 -3.57
N GLU A 34 32.82 19.82 -3.02
CA GLU A 34 33.88 19.06 -2.35
C GLU A 34 33.33 18.26 -1.18
N GLY A 35 33.57 16.93 -1.18
CA GLY A 35 33.06 16.01 -0.16
C GLY A 35 31.59 15.61 -0.34
N GLU A 36 30.92 16.04 -1.41
CA GLU A 36 29.56 15.63 -1.67
C GLU A 36 29.47 14.17 -2.14
N GLN A 37 28.56 13.41 -1.53
CA GLN A 37 28.26 12.05 -1.98
C GLN A 37 27.61 12.09 -3.37
N VAL A 38 28.19 11.39 -4.32
CA VAL A 38 27.63 11.21 -5.67
C VAL A 38 27.09 9.79 -5.81
N LEU A 39 25.82 9.66 -6.21
CA LEU A 39 25.19 8.41 -6.60
C LEU A 39 25.02 8.40 -8.12
N ASP A 40 25.75 7.51 -8.79
CA ASP A 40 25.54 7.26 -10.21
C ASP A 40 24.35 6.30 -10.40
N ALA A 41 23.32 6.77 -11.08
CA ALA A 41 22.14 5.97 -11.37
C ALA A 41 22.35 5.00 -12.55
N GLU A 42 23.49 5.10 -13.29
CA GLU A 42 23.84 4.20 -14.38
C GLU A 42 22.75 4.08 -15.47
N GLY A 43 22.01 5.16 -15.72
CA GLY A 43 20.92 5.19 -16.67
C GLY A 43 19.60 4.57 -16.19
N ARG A 44 19.51 4.14 -14.93
CA ARG A 44 18.27 3.62 -14.33
C ARG A 44 17.20 4.70 -14.21
N THR A 45 15.96 4.27 -14.16
CA THR A 45 14.83 5.16 -14.00
C THR A 45 14.67 5.58 -12.52
N LEU A 46 14.59 6.88 -12.29
CA LEU A 46 14.38 7.50 -10.99
C LEU A 46 12.90 7.85 -10.82
N LEU A 47 12.27 7.31 -9.80
CA LEU A 47 10.89 7.56 -9.43
C LEU A 47 10.81 8.16 -8.01
N PRO A 48 9.72 8.85 -7.64
CA PRO A 48 9.40 9.02 -6.23
C PRO A 48 9.29 7.65 -5.59
N SER A 49 9.73 7.50 -4.34
CA SER A 49 9.57 6.24 -3.63
C SER A 49 8.11 5.85 -3.50
N PHE A 50 7.86 4.57 -3.34
CA PHE A 50 6.50 4.05 -3.20
C PHE A 50 5.97 4.26 -1.79
N ILE A 51 4.64 4.36 -1.69
CA ILE A 51 3.87 4.52 -0.47
C ILE A 51 2.78 3.45 -0.49
N ASP A 52 2.71 2.64 0.55
CA ASP A 52 1.72 1.57 0.65
C ASP A 52 0.55 1.99 1.54
N THR A 53 -0.66 1.86 1.03
CA THR A 53 -1.88 2.16 1.78
C THR A 53 -2.35 1.01 2.66
N HIS A 54 -1.78 -0.22 2.48
CA HIS A 54 -2.27 -1.42 3.15
C HIS A 54 -1.16 -2.44 3.42
N CYS A 55 -0.73 -2.55 4.67
CA CYS A 55 0.39 -3.41 5.06
C CYS A 55 0.23 -3.95 6.49
N HIS A 56 0.83 -5.12 6.77
CA HIS A 56 0.81 -5.76 8.08
C HIS A 56 2.23 -6.08 8.56
N TRP A 57 2.74 -5.34 9.53
CA TRP A 57 4.02 -5.66 10.18
C TRP A 57 3.88 -6.47 11.47
N ARG A 58 2.67 -6.93 11.76
CA ARG A 58 2.36 -7.93 12.79
C ARG A 58 2.76 -7.57 14.23
N THR A 59 3.32 -6.41 14.48
CA THR A 59 3.71 -5.89 15.81
C THR A 59 2.66 -4.91 16.33
N PRO A 60 2.21 -5.08 17.58
CA PRO A 60 2.63 -6.06 18.58
C PRO A 60 1.96 -7.43 18.45
N GLY A 61 2.62 -8.46 18.96
CA GLY A 61 2.02 -9.75 19.36
C GLY A 61 2.10 -10.88 18.35
N PHE A 62 2.53 -10.62 17.11
CA PHE A 62 2.73 -11.65 16.08
C PHE A 62 4.11 -11.53 15.40
N GLU A 63 5.11 -11.08 16.15
CA GLU A 63 6.47 -10.82 15.68
C GLU A 63 7.17 -12.07 15.12
N TYR A 64 6.64 -13.25 15.38
CA TYR A 64 7.13 -14.49 14.78
C TYR A 64 6.80 -14.59 13.28
N LYS A 65 5.76 -13.88 12.80
CA LYS A 65 5.39 -13.80 11.38
C LYS A 65 6.17 -12.70 10.67
N GLU A 66 6.21 -11.51 11.29
CA GLU A 66 6.88 -10.31 10.84
C GLU A 66 7.05 -9.36 12.02
N ASP A 67 8.07 -8.54 12.00
CA ASP A 67 8.25 -7.44 12.94
C ASP A 67 8.58 -6.13 12.22
N ILE A 68 8.65 -5.03 12.97
CA ILE A 68 8.88 -3.71 12.39
C ILE A 68 10.23 -3.64 11.68
N ALA A 69 11.25 -4.35 12.15
CA ALA A 69 12.58 -4.33 11.54
C ALA A 69 12.59 -5.07 10.19
N THR A 70 12.06 -6.30 10.16
CA THR A 70 12.02 -7.11 8.94
C THR A 70 11.00 -6.57 7.93
N GLY A 71 9.84 -6.09 8.39
CA GLY A 71 8.86 -5.42 7.53
C GLY A 71 9.40 -4.11 6.94
N SER A 72 10.14 -3.30 7.72
CA SER A 72 10.82 -2.10 7.20
C SER A 72 11.89 -2.44 6.17
N ALA A 73 12.63 -3.54 6.37
CA ALA A 73 13.64 -4.01 5.41
C ALA A 73 12.98 -4.48 4.11
N ALA A 74 11.86 -5.22 4.19
CA ALA A 74 11.07 -5.62 3.03
C ALA A 74 10.49 -4.41 2.30
N ALA A 75 9.98 -3.41 3.02
CA ALA A 75 9.50 -2.16 2.44
C ALA A 75 10.62 -1.43 1.68
N ALA A 76 11.78 -1.24 2.30
CA ALA A 76 12.93 -0.60 1.67
C ALA A 76 13.39 -1.38 0.41
N ALA A 77 13.46 -2.71 0.47
CA ALA A 77 13.82 -3.55 -0.68
C ALA A 77 12.77 -3.49 -1.80
N GLY A 78 11.51 -3.26 -1.46
CA GLY A 78 10.41 -3.05 -2.40
C GLY A 78 10.30 -1.62 -2.95
N GLY A 79 11.15 -0.67 -2.53
CA GLY A 79 11.11 0.73 -2.99
C GLY A 79 10.20 1.64 -2.16
N TYR A 80 9.67 1.16 -1.04
CA TYR A 80 8.76 1.90 -0.16
C TYR A 80 9.52 2.68 0.92
N THR A 81 9.13 3.91 1.14
CA THR A 81 9.64 4.74 2.26
C THR A 81 8.56 5.07 3.29
N PHE A 82 7.31 4.73 2.98
CA PHE A 82 6.17 4.91 3.87
C PHE A 82 5.14 3.81 3.67
N VAL A 83 4.58 3.29 4.78
CA VAL A 83 3.50 2.30 4.76
C VAL A 83 2.40 2.67 5.75
N ASN A 84 1.17 2.24 5.46
CA ASN A 84 0.02 2.37 6.35
C ASN A 84 -0.31 0.99 6.93
N LEU A 85 -0.22 0.84 8.24
CA LEU A 85 -0.30 -0.44 8.94
C LEU A 85 -1.71 -0.70 9.46
N MET A 86 -2.17 -1.94 9.28
CA MET A 86 -3.48 -2.40 9.75
C MET A 86 -3.47 -2.76 11.25
N PRO A 87 -4.61 -2.64 11.97
CA PRO A 87 -4.67 -2.73 13.43
C PRO A 87 -4.82 -4.15 13.97
N ASN A 88 -4.86 -5.18 13.12
CA ASN A 88 -5.08 -6.58 13.48
C ASN A 88 -3.85 -7.23 14.14
N THR A 89 -3.46 -6.67 15.25
CA THR A 89 -2.33 -7.04 16.10
C THR A 89 -2.80 -7.66 17.43
N LYS A 90 -1.91 -8.02 18.35
CA LYS A 90 -2.26 -8.56 19.66
C LYS A 90 -1.42 -7.87 20.77
N PRO A 91 -2.01 -6.97 21.57
CA PRO A 91 -3.42 -6.55 21.49
C PRO A 91 -3.74 -5.86 20.15
N VAL A 92 -5.04 -5.84 19.80
CA VAL A 92 -5.56 -5.07 18.65
C VAL A 92 -5.20 -3.59 18.87
N CYS A 93 -4.77 -2.91 17.81
CA CYS A 93 -4.46 -1.49 17.89
C CYS A 93 -5.75 -0.66 18.02
N SER A 94 -6.23 -0.50 19.26
CA SER A 94 -7.43 0.27 19.61
C SER A 94 -7.10 1.53 20.41
N SER A 95 -5.82 1.87 20.56
CA SER A 95 -5.39 2.99 21.39
C SER A 95 -4.22 3.79 20.78
N PRO A 96 -4.13 5.11 21.10
CA PRO A 96 -3.03 5.96 20.66
C PRO A 96 -1.65 5.49 21.13
N GLU A 97 -1.58 4.82 22.29
CA GLU A 97 -0.31 4.35 22.86
C GLU A 97 0.35 3.31 21.94
N ILE A 98 -0.43 2.36 21.42
CA ILE A 98 0.07 1.35 20.47
C ILE A 98 0.52 2.03 19.16
N VAL A 99 -0.29 2.98 18.65
CA VAL A 99 0.06 3.78 17.47
C VAL A 99 1.44 4.41 17.64
N PHE A 100 1.62 5.16 18.73
CA PHE A 100 2.90 5.88 18.96
C PHE A 100 4.09 4.94 19.15
N GLN A 101 3.90 3.80 19.82
CA GLN A 101 4.97 2.80 19.98
C GLN A 101 5.43 2.24 18.62
N VAL A 102 4.50 1.84 17.76
CA VAL A 102 4.82 1.28 16.45
C VAL A 102 5.50 2.31 15.56
N GLU A 103 4.94 3.52 15.46
CA GLU A 103 5.50 4.59 14.64
C GLU A 103 6.86 5.08 15.15
N GLN A 104 7.06 5.13 16.46
CA GLN A 104 8.34 5.52 17.06
C GLN A 104 9.41 4.47 16.74
N GLU A 105 9.08 3.19 16.83
CA GLU A 105 10.02 2.11 16.52
C GLU A 105 10.38 2.11 15.03
N ALA A 106 9.41 2.30 14.12
CA ALA A 106 9.68 2.44 12.69
C ALA A 106 10.64 3.60 12.41
N ARG A 107 10.42 4.76 13.03
CA ARG A 107 11.31 5.93 12.93
C ARG A 107 12.69 5.65 13.49
N ARG A 108 12.80 4.91 14.60
CA ARG A 108 14.10 4.53 15.22
C ARG A 108 14.91 3.61 14.29
N ILE A 109 14.26 2.67 13.62
CA ILE A 109 14.89 1.79 12.62
C ILE A 109 15.32 2.60 11.39
N GLY A 110 14.48 3.53 10.93
CA GLY A 110 14.82 4.52 9.93
C GLY A 110 14.81 4.04 8.46
N LEU A 111 14.43 2.80 8.19
CA LEU A 111 14.39 2.26 6.82
C LEU A 111 13.12 2.69 6.07
N CYS A 112 11.97 2.64 6.74
CA CYS A 112 10.67 3.04 6.21
C CYS A 112 9.84 3.66 7.35
N ASP A 113 9.11 4.74 7.08
CA ASP A 113 8.18 5.30 8.04
C ASP A 113 6.85 4.54 7.99
N ALA A 114 6.11 4.60 9.08
CA ALA A 114 4.80 3.99 9.17
C ALA A 114 3.77 4.95 9.76
N ASN A 115 2.53 4.85 9.27
CA ASN A 115 1.32 5.27 9.96
C ASN A 115 0.62 4.02 10.47
N GLN A 116 0.22 3.99 11.73
CA GLN A 116 -0.53 2.89 12.31
C GLN A 116 -2.00 3.27 12.42
N THR A 117 -2.89 2.49 11.81
CA THR A 117 -4.34 2.67 11.92
C THR A 117 -4.86 2.16 13.27
N VAL A 118 -6.03 2.64 13.66
CA VAL A 118 -6.77 2.18 14.84
C VAL A 118 -7.99 1.37 14.39
N SER A 119 -8.43 0.40 15.18
CA SER A 119 -9.64 -0.38 14.91
C SER A 119 -10.90 0.48 14.93
N ILE A 120 -11.90 0.15 14.12
CA ILE A 120 -13.21 0.83 14.13
C ILE A 120 -13.92 0.52 15.45
N THR A 121 -14.07 -0.75 15.80
CA THR A 121 -14.60 -1.16 17.10
C THR A 121 -13.47 -1.51 18.04
N LYS A 122 -13.65 -1.24 19.33
CA LYS A 122 -12.61 -1.47 20.33
C LYS A 122 -12.27 -2.95 20.41
N ASP A 123 -10.99 -3.29 20.19
CA ASP A 123 -10.48 -4.66 20.25
C ASP A 123 -11.22 -5.64 19.32
N PHE A 124 -11.82 -5.12 18.22
CA PHE A 124 -12.65 -5.87 17.28
C PHE A 124 -13.89 -6.50 17.92
N ASP A 125 -14.48 -5.86 18.96
CA ASP A 125 -15.66 -6.36 19.64
C ASP A 125 -16.97 -6.24 18.83
N GLY A 126 -16.93 -5.55 17.70
CA GLY A 126 -18.05 -5.37 16.77
C GLY A 126 -19.10 -4.33 17.23
N HIS A 127 -18.92 -3.63 18.35
CA HIS A 127 -19.95 -2.73 18.88
C HIS A 127 -19.46 -1.49 19.64
N THR A 128 -18.28 -1.46 20.25
CA THR A 128 -17.81 -0.34 21.08
C THR A 128 -17.06 0.70 20.24
N LEU A 129 -17.54 1.96 20.26
CA LEU A 129 -16.98 3.07 19.49
C LEU A 129 -16.44 4.22 20.38
N ASP A 130 -16.48 4.09 21.70
CA ASP A 130 -16.16 5.21 22.59
C ASP A 130 -14.71 5.70 22.48
N HIS A 131 -13.77 4.80 22.20
CA HIS A 131 -12.37 5.14 21.95
C HIS A 131 -12.20 6.10 20.77
N LEU A 132 -13.02 6.01 19.72
CA LEU A 132 -12.94 6.90 18.55
C LEU A 132 -13.18 8.37 18.92
N LYS A 133 -14.01 8.64 19.94
CA LYS A 133 -14.33 9.99 20.38
C LYS A 133 -13.13 10.70 21.00
N THR A 134 -12.20 9.94 21.58
CA THR A 134 -11.03 10.45 22.30
C THR A 134 -9.72 10.36 21.51
N LEU A 135 -9.74 9.81 20.29
CA LEU A 135 -8.54 9.77 19.44
C LEU A 135 -7.99 11.19 19.20
N PRO A 136 -6.68 11.40 19.30
CA PRO A 136 -6.05 12.67 18.93
C PRO A 136 -6.17 12.91 17.42
N ASP A 137 -6.14 14.19 17.01
CA ASP A 137 -6.32 14.60 15.62
C ASP A 137 -5.19 14.11 14.68
N THR A 138 -4.09 13.63 15.24
CA THR A 138 -3.00 13.00 14.49
C THR A 138 -3.37 11.63 13.96
N ILE A 139 -4.34 10.94 14.56
CA ILE A 139 -4.86 9.64 14.10
C ILE A 139 -6.02 9.91 13.15
N ARG A 140 -5.80 9.69 11.86
CA ARG A 140 -6.73 10.06 10.79
C ARG A 140 -7.32 8.89 10.03
N PHE A 141 -6.92 7.67 10.36
CA PHE A 141 -7.35 6.45 9.66
C PHE A 141 -7.77 5.38 10.66
N ILE A 142 -8.92 4.78 10.41
CA ILE A 142 -9.43 3.64 11.17
C ILE A 142 -9.88 2.54 10.23
N THR A 143 -9.78 1.30 10.66
CA THR A 143 -10.18 0.13 9.89
C THR A 143 -10.55 -1.04 10.80
N GLU A 144 -11.37 -1.95 10.32
CA GLU A 144 -11.64 -3.25 10.95
C GLU A 144 -11.01 -4.37 10.13
N ASP A 145 -9.79 -4.14 9.62
CA ASP A 145 -9.15 -5.02 8.65
C ASP A 145 -9.06 -6.48 9.10
N GLY A 146 -9.37 -7.38 8.16
CA GLY A 146 -9.52 -8.82 8.37
C GLY A 146 -10.90 -9.23 8.91
N HIS A 147 -11.76 -8.25 9.19
CA HIS A 147 -13.15 -8.45 9.63
C HIS A 147 -14.01 -7.34 9.03
N GLY A 148 -15.28 -7.52 8.86
CA GLY A 148 -16.20 -6.41 8.58
C GLY A 148 -16.89 -5.95 9.86
N VAL A 149 -17.35 -4.72 9.95
CA VAL A 149 -18.29 -4.31 11.01
C VAL A 149 -19.68 -4.77 10.62
N GLN A 150 -20.19 -5.83 11.24
CA GLN A 150 -21.43 -6.50 10.81
C GLN A 150 -22.68 -5.67 11.11
N SER A 151 -22.72 -4.94 12.23
CA SER A 151 -23.87 -4.11 12.60
C SER A 151 -23.94 -2.85 11.76
N ASN A 152 -25.02 -2.71 10.97
CA ASN A 152 -25.32 -1.48 10.24
C ASN A 152 -25.44 -0.26 11.17
N GLU A 153 -26.00 -0.42 12.38
CA GLU A 153 -26.12 0.65 13.37
C GLU A 153 -24.74 1.12 13.87
N VAL A 154 -23.86 0.17 14.18
CA VAL A 154 -22.49 0.48 14.65
C VAL A 154 -21.72 1.17 13.55
N MET A 155 -21.77 0.66 12.33
CA MET A 155 -21.06 1.26 11.19
C MET A 155 -21.58 2.67 10.87
N ALA A 156 -22.90 2.88 10.87
CA ALA A 156 -23.49 4.21 10.68
C ALA A 156 -23.03 5.21 11.76
N LYS A 157 -22.95 4.78 13.03
CA LYS A 157 -22.43 5.61 14.13
C LYS A 157 -20.93 5.90 13.94
N ALA A 158 -20.13 4.93 13.47
CA ALA A 158 -18.72 5.14 13.17
C ALA A 158 -18.54 6.19 12.06
N PHE A 159 -19.30 6.10 10.97
CA PHE A 159 -19.31 7.13 9.92
C PHE A 159 -19.68 8.52 10.47
N ALA A 160 -20.70 8.61 11.30
CA ALA A 160 -21.11 9.89 11.91
C ALA A 160 -20.02 10.50 12.83
N ILE A 161 -19.28 9.68 13.58
CA ILE A 161 -18.14 10.13 14.40
C ILE A 161 -17.00 10.60 13.49
N CYS A 162 -16.65 9.81 12.49
CA CYS A 162 -15.57 10.10 11.55
C CYS A 162 -15.82 11.38 10.75
N ALA A 163 -17.04 11.62 10.30
CA ALA A 163 -17.42 12.87 9.63
C ALA A 163 -17.07 14.10 10.46
N LYS A 164 -17.35 14.06 11.78
CA LYS A 164 -17.09 15.17 12.72
C LYS A 164 -15.61 15.36 13.01
N LYS A 165 -14.82 14.27 13.02
CA LYS A 165 -13.40 14.28 13.38
C LYS A 165 -12.48 14.40 12.16
N GLY A 166 -13.00 14.33 10.94
CA GLY A 166 -12.21 14.30 9.72
C GLY A 166 -11.38 13.02 9.54
N ILE A 167 -11.81 11.91 10.18
CA ILE A 167 -11.19 10.60 10.08
C ILE A 167 -11.65 9.90 8.80
N THR A 168 -10.75 9.23 8.11
CA THR A 168 -11.05 8.38 6.95
C THR A 168 -11.26 6.95 7.43
N ILE A 169 -12.34 6.33 6.99
CA ILE A 169 -12.59 4.90 7.20
C ILE A 169 -11.93 4.14 6.05
N MET A 170 -11.05 3.19 6.39
CA MET A 170 -10.48 2.22 5.44
C MET A 170 -11.25 0.91 5.62
N SER A 171 -11.93 0.47 4.58
CA SER A 171 -12.85 -0.65 4.69
C SER A 171 -12.29 -1.91 4.05
N HIS A 172 -12.02 -2.92 4.88
CA HIS A 172 -12.02 -4.30 4.46
C HIS A 172 -13.48 -4.72 4.31
N ALA A 173 -13.96 -4.80 3.07
CA ALA A 173 -15.37 -5.04 2.81
C ALA A 173 -15.66 -6.55 2.83
N GLU A 174 -16.14 -7.05 3.95
CA GLU A 174 -16.53 -8.45 4.12
C GLU A 174 -17.68 -8.60 5.11
N ASP A 175 -18.84 -9.03 4.62
CA ASP A 175 -19.94 -9.45 5.46
C ASP A 175 -19.64 -10.87 5.98
N MET A 176 -19.32 -10.97 7.29
CA MET A 176 -18.88 -12.21 7.92
C MET A 176 -20.00 -13.26 8.07
N ASP A 177 -21.27 -12.88 7.97
CA ASP A 177 -22.38 -13.83 7.97
C ASP A 177 -22.55 -14.48 6.60
N ILE A 178 -22.11 -13.80 5.54
CA ILE A 178 -22.20 -14.25 4.14
C ILE A 178 -20.90 -14.96 3.70
N SER A 179 -19.74 -14.45 4.09
CA SER A 179 -18.45 -14.94 3.59
C SER A 179 -18.19 -16.45 3.75
N PRO A 180 -18.74 -17.16 4.76
CA PRO A 180 -18.57 -18.62 4.86
C PRO A 180 -19.13 -19.41 3.69
N TRP A 181 -20.07 -18.82 2.93
CA TRP A 181 -20.72 -19.49 1.79
C TRP A 181 -20.58 -18.74 0.48
N ASP A 182 -20.39 -17.40 0.48
CA ASP A 182 -20.18 -16.61 -0.72
C ASP A 182 -19.32 -15.35 -0.44
N TYR A 183 -18.01 -15.47 -0.60
CA TYR A 183 -17.09 -14.34 -0.45
C TYR A 183 -17.32 -13.19 -1.44
N ARG A 184 -17.86 -13.48 -2.64
CA ARG A 184 -18.14 -12.46 -3.63
C ARG A 184 -19.29 -11.58 -3.19
N LEU A 185 -20.37 -12.21 -2.76
CA LEU A 185 -21.54 -11.50 -2.25
C LEU A 185 -21.22 -10.71 -0.98
N ALA A 186 -20.38 -11.28 -0.08
CA ALA A 186 -19.94 -10.64 1.15
C ALA A 186 -19.21 -9.32 0.88
N GLU A 187 -18.25 -9.30 -0.05
CA GLU A 187 -17.53 -8.08 -0.47
C GLU A 187 -18.50 -7.05 -1.08
N ASN A 188 -19.35 -7.50 -2.00
CA ASN A 188 -20.23 -6.60 -2.73
C ASN A 188 -21.28 -5.93 -1.84
N ILE A 189 -21.88 -6.66 -0.90
CA ILE A 189 -22.89 -6.10 0.02
C ILE A 189 -22.26 -5.05 0.93
N GLU A 190 -21.12 -5.37 1.56
CA GLU A 190 -20.47 -4.42 2.46
C GLU A 190 -19.93 -3.20 1.72
N THR A 191 -19.40 -3.38 0.51
CA THR A 191 -19.00 -2.27 -0.37
C THR A 191 -20.15 -1.32 -0.60
N ILE A 192 -21.33 -1.82 -1.04
CA ILE A 192 -22.51 -0.98 -1.33
C ILE A 192 -23.02 -0.28 -0.07
N ARG A 193 -23.08 -0.99 1.06
CA ARG A 193 -23.45 -0.41 2.35
C ARG A 193 -22.54 0.77 2.71
N ASN A 194 -21.23 0.56 2.64
CA ASN A 194 -20.25 1.57 3.06
C ASN A 194 -20.20 2.75 2.09
N LEU A 195 -20.40 2.55 0.79
CA LEU A 195 -20.58 3.63 -0.18
C LEU A 195 -21.80 4.48 0.13
N HIS A 196 -22.94 3.85 0.48
CA HIS A 196 -24.16 4.58 0.86
C HIS A 196 -23.97 5.39 2.15
N LEU A 197 -23.30 4.82 3.17
CA LEU A 197 -22.99 5.55 4.41
C LEU A 197 -22.02 6.70 4.14
N CYS A 198 -21.03 6.50 3.28
CA CYS A 198 -20.09 7.54 2.85
C CYS A 198 -20.83 8.72 2.19
N GLU A 199 -21.75 8.45 1.24
CA GLU A 199 -22.59 9.45 0.59
C GLU A 199 -23.47 10.20 1.60
N TYR A 200 -24.12 9.46 2.51
CA TYR A 200 -25.06 10.02 3.48
C TYR A 200 -24.39 10.94 4.52
N TYR A 201 -23.23 10.55 5.04
CA TYR A 201 -22.52 11.31 6.09
C TYR A 201 -21.47 12.28 5.54
N GLY A 202 -21.07 12.16 4.27
CA GLY A 202 -19.96 12.93 3.69
C GLY A 202 -18.61 12.57 4.28
N THR A 203 -18.47 11.37 4.88
CA THR A 203 -17.23 10.87 5.47
C THR A 203 -16.32 10.34 4.39
N ARG A 204 -15.00 10.60 4.48
CA ARG A 204 -14.05 9.98 3.56
C ARG A 204 -13.99 8.48 3.77
N LEU A 205 -14.07 7.73 2.68
CA LEU A 205 -13.98 6.28 2.64
C LEU A 205 -12.86 5.86 1.71
N HIS A 206 -12.05 4.90 2.15
CA HIS A 206 -11.10 4.19 1.31
C HIS A 206 -11.47 2.71 1.32
N LEU A 207 -11.77 2.15 0.14
CA LEU A 207 -12.08 0.72 0.00
C LEU A 207 -10.79 -0.05 -0.29
N CYS A 208 -10.43 -0.93 0.63
CA CYS A 208 -9.20 -1.71 0.58
C CYS A 208 -9.34 -2.89 -0.39
N HIS A 209 -8.22 -3.30 -1.00
CA HIS A 209 -8.04 -4.52 -1.80
C HIS A 209 -9.29 -4.97 -2.59
N VAL A 210 -9.93 -4.03 -3.32
CA VAL A 210 -11.12 -4.33 -4.13
C VAL A 210 -10.80 -5.45 -5.13
N SER A 211 -11.64 -6.49 -5.14
CA SER A 211 -11.35 -7.69 -5.93
C SER A 211 -12.41 -8.05 -6.97
N THR A 212 -13.65 -7.55 -6.87
CA THR A 212 -14.76 -7.92 -7.76
C THR A 212 -15.10 -6.83 -8.77
N LYS A 213 -15.59 -7.23 -9.95
CA LYS A 213 -16.07 -6.32 -10.99
C LYS A 213 -17.30 -5.53 -10.55
N GLU A 214 -18.14 -6.11 -9.70
CA GLU A 214 -19.32 -5.44 -9.15
C GLU A 214 -18.93 -4.34 -8.16
N ALA A 215 -17.99 -4.62 -7.26
CA ALA A 215 -17.50 -3.62 -6.30
C ALA A 215 -16.85 -2.44 -7.03
N ILE A 216 -15.97 -2.69 -8.01
CA ILE A 216 -15.34 -1.61 -8.78
C ILE A 216 -16.36 -0.78 -9.57
N ALA A 217 -17.41 -1.41 -10.13
CA ALA A 217 -18.48 -0.70 -10.82
C ALA A 217 -19.30 0.19 -9.87
N ALA A 218 -19.60 -0.28 -8.66
CA ALA A 218 -20.30 0.50 -7.64
C ALA A 218 -19.46 1.70 -7.17
N ILE A 219 -18.15 1.52 -7.00
CA ILE A 219 -17.20 2.58 -6.66
C ILE A 219 -17.17 3.65 -7.76
N GLN A 220 -17.05 3.25 -9.04
CA GLN A 220 -17.06 4.17 -10.17
C GLN A 220 -18.35 5.01 -10.21
N ALA A 221 -19.50 4.36 -10.02
CA ALA A 221 -20.78 5.05 -9.98
C ALA A 221 -20.86 6.07 -8.83
N SER A 222 -20.28 5.75 -7.67
CA SER A 222 -20.22 6.65 -6.52
C SER A 222 -19.27 7.83 -6.76
N LYS A 223 -18.11 7.60 -7.37
CA LYS A 223 -17.15 8.66 -7.76
C LYS A 223 -17.78 9.65 -8.73
N TRP A 224 -18.54 9.18 -9.72
CA TRP A 224 -19.26 10.07 -10.67
C TRP A 224 -20.32 10.94 -10.02
N LYS A 225 -20.88 10.52 -8.89
CA LYS A 225 -21.78 11.34 -8.06
C LYS A 225 -21.05 12.32 -7.15
N GLY A 226 -19.71 12.28 -7.11
CA GLY A 226 -18.91 13.12 -6.22
C GLY A 226 -18.82 12.62 -4.78
N VAL A 227 -19.13 11.34 -4.52
CA VAL A 227 -18.93 10.72 -3.20
C VAL A 227 -17.43 10.72 -2.86
N PRO A 228 -17.00 11.12 -1.65
CA PRO A 228 -15.60 11.20 -1.27
C PRO A 228 -15.00 9.81 -0.97
N VAL A 229 -14.98 8.95 -1.99
CA VAL A 229 -14.47 7.59 -1.94
C VAL A 229 -13.21 7.44 -2.78
N THR A 230 -12.24 6.72 -2.23
CA THR A 230 -11.05 6.21 -2.91
C THR A 230 -11.00 4.69 -2.77
N CYS A 231 -10.24 4.03 -3.62
CA CYS A 231 -10.05 2.58 -3.55
C CYS A 231 -8.65 2.15 -3.96
N GLU A 232 -8.27 0.99 -3.48
CA GLU A 232 -7.06 0.31 -3.89
C GLU A 232 -7.35 -1.06 -4.49
N VAL A 233 -6.43 -1.52 -5.32
CA VAL A 233 -6.35 -2.91 -5.77
C VAL A 233 -4.97 -3.45 -5.43
N THR A 234 -4.83 -4.78 -5.34
CA THR A 234 -3.54 -5.38 -5.00
C THR A 234 -2.84 -5.95 -6.22
N PRO A 235 -1.50 -6.07 -6.19
CA PRO A 235 -0.74 -6.70 -7.27
C PRO A 235 -1.20 -8.12 -7.59
N HIS A 236 -1.58 -8.91 -6.58
CA HIS A 236 -2.01 -10.29 -6.79
C HIS A 236 -3.41 -10.40 -7.40
N HIS A 237 -4.34 -9.47 -7.11
CA HIS A 237 -5.68 -9.47 -7.74
C HIS A 237 -5.69 -9.01 -9.20
N ILE A 238 -4.67 -8.27 -9.64
CA ILE A 238 -4.52 -7.91 -11.06
C ILE A 238 -3.64 -8.89 -11.86
N TRP A 239 -2.91 -9.77 -11.16
CA TRP A 239 -1.99 -10.72 -11.80
C TRP A 239 -2.63 -12.09 -11.98
N PHE A 240 -3.17 -12.68 -10.92
CA PHE A 240 -3.69 -14.04 -10.90
C PHE A 240 -5.20 -14.11 -11.14
N SER A 241 -5.61 -15.12 -11.90
CA SER A 241 -7.00 -15.59 -11.92
C SER A 241 -7.15 -16.88 -11.12
N GLN A 242 -8.36 -17.18 -10.68
CA GLN A 242 -8.67 -18.38 -9.90
C GLN A 242 -8.32 -19.69 -10.64
N ASP A 243 -8.38 -19.67 -11.97
CA ASP A 243 -8.05 -20.85 -12.79
C ASP A 243 -6.53 -21.11 -12.83
N GLU A 244 -5.72 -20.07 -12.60
CA GLU A 244 -4.26 -20.14 -12.64
C GLU A 244 -3.64 -20.30 -11.25
N CYS A 245 -4.31 -19.78 -10.22
CA CYS A 245 -3.75 -19.73 -8.88
C CYS A 245 -4.84 -19.87 -7.81
N ASN A 246 -4.72 -20.87 -6.96
CA ASN A 246 -5.60 -21.10 -5.81
C ASN A 246 -4.97 -20.68 -4.47
N TYR A 247 -3.95 -19.82 -4.52
CA TYR A 247 -3.27 -19.36 -3.30
C TYR A 247 -4.23 -18.58 -2.39
N ARG A 248 -4.24 -18.96 -1.10
CA ARG A 248 -5.20 -18.40 -0.14
C ARG A 248 -4.79 -17.00 0.31
N VAL A 249 -5.55 -16.00 -0.15
CA VAL A 249 -5.56 -14.60 0.27
C VAL A 249 -6.98 -14.19 0.67
N ASN A 250 -7.17 -13.06 1.28
CA ASN A 250 -8.49 -12.51 1.59
C ASN A 250 -8.51 -10.99 1.28
N PRO A 251 -9.34 -10.54 0.32
CA PRO A 251 -10.30 -11.30 -0.50
C PRO A 251 -9.65 -12.38 -1.36
N PRO A 252 -10.38 -13.45 -1.71
CA PRO A 252 -9.85 -14.51 -2.57
C PRO A 252 -9.50 -14.01 -3.97
N ILE A 253 -8.52 -14.66 -4.62
CA ILE A 253 -8.25 -14.50 -6.05
C ILE A 253 -9.54 -14.78 -6.83
N ARG A 254 -9.87 -13.90 -7.77
CA ARG A 254 -11.13 -13.94 -8.51
C ARG A 254 -10.97 -14.53 -9.90
N GLN A 255 -12.08 -14.58 -10.63
CA GLN A 255 -12.10 -15.07 -12.01
C GLN A 255 -11.41 -14.08 -12.96
N SER A 256 -11.02 -14.56 -14.14
CA SER A 256 -10.33 -13.75 -15.17
C SER A 256 -11.10 -12.47 -15.55
N GLU A 257 -12.43 -12.50 -15.50
CA GLU A 257 -13.28 -11.33 -15.78
C GLU A 257 -13.13 -10.23 -14.73
N ASP A 258 -12.90 -10.59 -13.46
CA ASP A 258 -12.65 -9.64 -12.39
C ASP A 258 -11.27 -9.01 -12.58
N VAL A 259 -10.24 -9.83 -12.86
CA VAL A 259 -8.89 -9.35 -13.17
C VAL A 259 -8.91 -8.33 -14.31
N GLN A 260 -9.65 -8.64 -15.39
CA GLN A 260 -9.80 -7.75 -16.55
C GLN A 260 -10.51 -6.45 -16.15
N ALA A 261 -11.58 -6.52 -15.36
CA ALA A 261 -12.32 -5.34 -14.90
C ALA A 261 -11.46 -4.42 -14.03
N LEU A 262 -10.64 -4.99 -13.13
CA LEU A 262 -9.71 -4.21 -12.28
C LEU A 262 -8.63 -3.53 -13.14
N VAL A 263 -8.03 -4.25 -14.09
CA VAL A 263 -7.02 -3.67 -15.01
C VAL A 263 -7.64 -2.55 -15.86
N GLN A 264 -8.84 -2.73 -16.38
CA GLN A 264 -9.55 -1.69 -17.13
C GLN A 264 -9.85 -0.47 -16.25
N ALA A 265 -10.29 -0.67 -15.00
CA ALA A 265 -10.54 0.41 -14.07
C ALA A 265 -9.26 1.21 -13.75
N ILE A 266 -8.11 0.55 -13.64
CA ILE A 266 -6.81 1.22 -13.52
C ILE A 266 -6.51 2.07 -14.76
N GLN A 267 -6.66 1.51 -15.96
CA GLN A 267 -6.41 2.22 -17.22
C GLN A 267 -7.34 3.44 -17.41
N MET A 268 -8.56 3.36 -16.88
CA MET A 268 -9.53 4.46 -16.88
C MET A 268 -9.30 5.49 -15.78
N GLY A 269 -8.31 5.31 -14.89
CA GLY A 269 -8.03 6.20 -13.75
C GLY A 269 -9.10 6.14 -12.66
N MET A 270 -9.83 5.03 -12.54
CA MET A 270 -10.89 4.84 -11.53
C MET A 270 -10.37 4.22 -10.23
N VAL A 271 -9.22 3.55 -10.27
CA VAL A 271 -8.49 3.07 -9.10
C VAL A 271 -7.52 4.17 -8.65
N ASP A 272 -7.47 4.44 -7.36
CA ASP A 272 -6.65 5.54 -6.82
C ASP A 272 -5.24 5.10 -6.48
N THR A 273 -5.05 3.88 -5.97
CA THR A 273 -3.74 3.38 -5.54
C THR A 273 -3.61 1.87 -5.67
N ILE A 274 -2.37 1.41 -5.65
CA ILE A 274 -2.00 0.01 -5.46
C ILE A 274 -1.63 -0.16 -3.98
N GLY A 275 -2.43 -0.92 -3.24
CA GLY A 275 -2.09 -1.40 -1.90
C GLY A 275 -1.50 -2.80 -1.98
N THR A 276 -0.47 -3.12 -1.22
CA THR A 276 0.18 -4.43 -1.35
C THR A 276 -0.61 -5.54 -0.66
N ASP A 277 -1.31 -5.20 0.40
CA ASP A 277 -1.83 -6.17 1.37
C ASP A 277 -0.72 -7.16 1.79
N HIS A 278 0.48 -6.62 2.06
CA HIS A 278 1.59 -7.41 2.57
C HIS A 278 1.19 -8.03 3.90
N ALA A 279 0.83 -9.32 3.86
CA ALA A 279 0.26 -10.08 4.96
C ALA A 279 1.10 -11.32 5.27
N PRO A 280 2.24 -11.14 5.97
CA PRO A 280 3.16 -12.22 6.28
C PRO A 280 2.56 -13.25 7.23
N HIS A 281 2.84 -14.53 6.92
CA HIS A 281 2.49 -15.69 7.71
C HIS A 281 3.62 -16.73 7.71
N SER A 282 3.82 -17.39 8.84
CA SER A 282 4.75 -18.51 8.92
C SER A 282 4.29 -19.68 8.05
N ALA A 283 5.20 -20.60 7.72
CA ALA A 283 4.84 -21.82 7.00
C ALA A 283 3.75 -22.62 7.74
N GLU A 284 3.89 -22.72 9.07
CA GLU A 284 2.89 -23.40 9.91
C GLU A 284 1.50 -22.74 9.84
N ASP A 285 1.44 -21.38 9.84
CA ASP A 285 0.17 -20.68 9.69
C ASP A 285 -0.45 -20.93 8.31
N LYS A 286 0.36 -20.97 7.25
CA LYS A 286 -0.12 -21.28 5.89
C LYS A 286 -0.63 -22.70 5.77
N GLU A 287 0.02 -23.67 6.39
CA GLU A 287 -0.46 -25.05 6.47
C GLU A 287 -1.82 -25.17 7.19
N LYS A 288 -2.04 -24.32 8.21
CA LYS A 288 -3.33 -24.18 8.90
C LYS A 288 -4.37 -23.38 8.12
N GLY A 289 -4.00 -22.91 6.92
CA GLY A 289 -4.90 -22.21 6.02
C GLY A 289 -4.99 -20.69 6.26
N ALA A 290 -4.00 -20.04 6.86
CA ALA A 290 -3.99 -18.59 7.00
C ALA A 290 -4.04 -17.90 5.62
N ALA A 291 -4.93 -16.91 5.48
CA ALA A 291 -5.04 -16.08 4.28
C ALA A 291 -3.99 -14.94 4.31
N GLY A 292 -3.35 -14.69 3.19
CA GLY A 292 -2.35 -13.62 3.05
C GLY A 292 -1.06 -14.06 2.39
N MET A 293 -0.29 -13.09 1.90
CA MET A 293 1.00 -13.29 1.24
C MET A 293 1.93 -12.10 1.52
N VAL A 294 3.24 -12.30 1.39
CA VAL A 294 4.19 -11.17 1.37
C VAL A 294 4.16 -10.50 0.00
N GLY A 295 4.06 -9.18 -0.05
CA GLY A 295 3.81 -8.43 -1.28
C GLY A 295 4.75 -7.26 -1.54
N LEU A 296 5.34 -6.62 -0.50
CA LEU A 296 6.10 -5.37 -0.64
C LEU A 296 7.23 -5.47 -1.69
N GLU A 297 8.05 -6.52 -1.63
CA GLU A 297 9.25 -6.65 -2.47
C GLU A 297 8.96 -7.03 -3.93
N THR A 298 7.74 -7.51 -4.21
CA THR A 298 7.34 -7.93 -5.57
C THR A 298 6.37 -6.96 -6.24
N ALA A 299 5.74 -6.06 -5.47
CA ALA A 299 4.63 -5.24 -5.94
C ALA A 299 4.96 -4.41 -7.19
N PHE A 300 6.07 -3.66 -7.18
CA PHE A 300 6.45 -2.85 -8.34
C PHE A 300 6.73 -3.72 -9.57
N GLY A 301 7.50 -4.80 -9.42
CA GLY A 301 7.80 -5.71 -10.52
C GLY A 301 6.56 -6.35 -11.12
N VAL A 302 5.62 -6.80 -10.29
CA VAL A 302 4.33 -7.36 -10.71
C VAL A 302 3.51 -6.31 -11.47
N CYS A 303 3.32 -5.12 -10.87
CA CYS A 303 2.54 -4.05 -11.47
C CYS A 303 3.17 -3.52 -12.76
N TYR A 304 4.49 -3.31 -12.80
CA TYR A 304 5.18 -2.86 -13.99
C TYR A 304 5.08 -3.89 -15.12
N THR A 305 5.32 -5.17 -14.81
CA THR A 305 5.22 -6.24 -15.81
C THR A 305 3.80 -6.37 -16.34
N LYS A 306 2.80 -6.42 -15.46
CA LYS A 306 1.39 -6.58 -15.85
C LYS A 306 0.85 -5.34 -16.53
N LEU A 307 0.90 -4.20 -15.84
CA LEU A 307 0.20 -2.99 -16.28
C LEU A 307 0.94 -2.27 -17.39
N CYS A 308 2.27 -2.05 -17.24
CA CYS A 308 3.01 -1.27 -18.21
C CYS A 308 3.42 -2.12 -19.42
N ARG A 309 4.05 -3.29 -19.21
CA ARG A 309 4.58 -4.07 -20.32
C ARG A 309 3.53 -4.88 -21.07
N GLN A 310 2.57 -5.48 -20.37
CA GLN A 310 1.53 -6.31 -21.00
C GLN A 310 0.29 -5.51 -21.41
N CYS A 311 -0.12 -4.52 -20.59
CA CYS A 311 -1.38 -3.78 -20.81
C CYS A 311 -1.16 -2.35 -21.32
N GLY A 312 0.09 -1.88 -21.47
CA GLY A 312 0.40 -0.58 -22.09
C GLY A 312 0.11 0.65 -21.23
N LEU A 313 -0.05 0.50 -19.90
CA LEU A 313 -0.19 1.62 -18.99
C LEU A 313 1.11 2.45 -18.98
N PRO A 314 1.08 3.78 -19.17
CA PRO A 314 2.27 4.61 -19.04
C PRO A 314 2.91 4.47 -17.65
N LEU A 315 4.25 4.44 -17.59
CA LEU A 315 4.97 4.37 -16.31
C LEU A 315 4.63 5.52 -15.37
N ALA A 316 4.37 6.71 -15.91
CA ALA A 316 3.93 7.87 -15.13
C ALA A 316 2.65 7.58 -14.35
N ASN A 317 1.67 6.90 -14.96
CA ASN A 317 0.42 6.52 -14.29
C ASN A 317 0.66 5.48 -13.18
N LEU A 318 1.55 4.49 -13.42
CA LEU A 318 1.92 3.54 -12.37
C LEU A 318 2.64 4.24 -11.21
N SER A 319 3.54 5.18 -11.51
CA SER A 319 4.21 5.99 -10.48
C SER A 319 3.20 6.82 -9.66
N GLU A 320 2.17 7.38 -10.30
CA GLU A 320 1.09 8.07 -9.57
C GLU A 320 0.33 7.14 -8.64
N LEU A 321 -0.03 5.95 -9.10
CA LEU A 321 -0.76 4.94 -8.32
C LEU A 321 0.03 4.42 -7.11
N MET A 322 1.36 4.40 -7.19
CA MET A 322 2.22 3.86 -6.13
C MET A 322 2.90 4.94 -5.27
N SER A 323 2.83 6.23 -5.66
CA SER A 323 3.54 7.30 -4.96
C SER A 323 2.65 8.53 -4.70
N ARG A 324 2.25 9.26 -5.74
CA ARG A 324 1.54 10.54 -5.60
C ARG A 324 0.15 10.38 -4.98
N ASN A 325 -0.63 9.44 -5.49
CA ASN A 325 -2.00 9.24 -5.05
C ASN A 325 -2.09 8.72 -3.61
N PRO A 326 -1.32 7.66 -3.21
CA PRO A 326 -1.31 7.24 -1.81
C PRO A 326 -0.77 8.34 -0.88
N ALA A 327 0.21 9.16 -1.31
CA ALA A 327 0.62 10.33 -0.53
C ALA A 327 -0.53 11.31 -0.29
N ALA A 328 -1.34 11.58 -1.30
CA ALA A 328 -2.50 12.46 -1.18
C ALA A 328 -3.59 11.85 -0.27
N ILE A 329 -3.89 10.55 -0.39
CA ILE A 329 -4.84 9.83 0.46
C ILE A 329 -4.39 9.90 1.93
N LEU A 330 -3.12 9.63 2.19
CA LEU A 330 -2.55 9.63 3.54
C LEU A 330 -2.21 11.03 4.06
N GLY A 331 -2.34 12.07 3.21
CA GLY A 331 -2.08 13.48 3.57
C GLY A 331 -0.61 13.79 3.78
N LEU A 332 0.28 13.14 3.05
CA LEU A 332 1.74 13.34 3.08
C LEU A 332 2.13 14.40 2.06
N SER A 333 2.09 15.67 2.44
CA SER A 333 2.22 16.81 1.53
C SER A 333 3.60 16.96 0.89
N THR A 334 4.64 16.41 1.52
CA THR A 334 6.04 16.51 1.08
C THR A 334 6.55 15.28 0.33
N LYS A 335 5.69 14.25 0.13
CA LYS A 335 6.06 12.96 -0.50
C LYS A 335 5.35 12.73 -1.83
N GLY A 336 5.78 11.71 -2.57
CA GLY A 336 5.11 11.18 -3.76
C GLY A 336 5.41 11.95 -5.06
N ARG A 337 6.35 12.89 -5.08
CA ARG A 337 6.76 13.66 -6.27
C ARG A 337 8.23 14.01 -6.25
N ILE A 338 8.84 14.12 -7.45
CA ILE A 338 10.19 14.67 -7.62
C ILE A 338 10.05 16.15 -7.98
N ALA A 339 10.25 17.02 -7.01
CA ALA A 339 10.25 18.47 -7.19
C ALA A 339 11.06 19.14 -6.08
N PRO A 340 11.64 20.34 -6.33
CA PRO A 340 12.30 21.08 -5.27
C PRO A 340 11.38 21.33 -4.06
N GLY A 341 11.92 21.15 -2.85
CA GLY A 341 11.18 21.28 -1.59
C GLY A 341 10.47 20.00 -1.11
N MET A 342 10.42 18.94 -1.92
CA MET A 342 9.88 17.65 -1.52
C MET A 342 10.94 16.82 -0.78
N ASP A 343 10.50 15.90 0.08
CA ASP A 343 11.40 14.95 0.72
C ASP A 343 12.18 14.17 -0.35
N ALA A 344 13.48 13.94 -0.09
CA ALA A 344 14.30 13.13 -0.98
C ALA A 344 14.04 11.63 -0.73
N ASP A 345 12.79 11.24 -0.95
CA ASP A 345 12.28 9.89 -0.88
C ASP A 345 12.12 9.36 -2.30
N LEU A 346 13.07 8.53 -2.72
CA LEU A 346 13.29 8.20 -4.12
C LEU A 346 13.57 6.71 -4.29
N VAL A 347 13.32 6.20 -5.50
CA VAL A 347 13.69 4.83 -5.88
C VAL A 347 14.31 4.82 -7.27
N LEU A 348 15.43 4.07 -7.43
CA LEU A 348 16.01 3.74 -8.72
C LEU A 348 15.58 2.33 -9.11
N VAL A 349 15.07 2.19 -10.33
CA VAL A 349 14.55 0.93 -10.85
C VAL A 349 15.20 0.56 -12.18
N ASP A 350 15.47 -0.73 -12.37
CA ASP A 350 15.83 -1.31 -13.65
C ASP A 350 14.57 -1.84 -14.33
N LEU A 351 14.19 -1.23 -15.44
CA LEU A 351 12.98 -1.57 -16.18
C LEU A 351 13.18 -2.64 -17.25
N ASP A 352 14.42 -2.90 -17.63
CA ASP A 352 14.75 -3.65 -18.84
C ASP A 352 15.26 -5.06 -18.54
N THR A 353 15.95 -5.25 -17.43
CA THR A 353 16.50 -6.55 -17.05
C THR A 353 15.44 -7.40 -16.35
N PRO A 354 15.08 -8.57 -16.91
CA PRO A 354 14.16 -9.46 -16.21
C PRO A 354 14.85 -10.12 -15.02
N TRP A 355 14.08 -10.32 -13.96
CA TRP A 355 14.52 -11.00 -12.75
C TRP A 355 13.49 -12.04 -12.30
N GLU A 356 13.94 -13.05 -11.56
CA GLU A 356 13.10 -14.13 -11.04
C GLU A 356 12.85 -13.92 -9.55
N VAL A 357 11.61 -14.05 -9.14
CA VAL A 357 11.25 -14.00 -7.72
C VAL A 357 11.73 -15.26 -7.03
N LYS A 358 12.55 -15.09 -5.99
CA LYS A 358 13.04 -16.17 -5.13
C LYS A 358 12.70 -15.83 -3.69
N ALA A 359 11.82 -16.59 -3.08
CA ALA A 359 11.37 -16.37 -1.71
C ALA A 359 12.53 -16.36 -0.71
N GLU A 360 13.58 -17.13 -0.95
CA GLU A 360 14.80 -17.17 -0.14
C GLU A 360 15.54 -15.82 -0.07
N ASN A 361 15.40 -14.98 -1.10
CA ASN A 361 16.06 -13.68 -1.22
C ASN A 361 15.22 -12.53 -0.66
N LEU A 362 13.99 -12.77 -0.22
CA LEU A 362 13.14 -11.73 0.36
C LEU A 362 13.63 -11.32 1.76
N HIS A 363 13.50 -10.05 2.07
CA HIS A 363 13.90 -9.45 3.36
C HIS A 363 12.83 -9.61 4.43
N SER A 364 11.55 -9.80 4.02
CA SER A 364 10.48 -10.16 4.94
C SER A 364 10.84 -11.41 5.73
N LYS A 365 10.49 -11.46 7.00
CA LYS A 365 10.70 -12.64 7.85
C LYS A 365 9.95 -13.87 7.31
N SER A 366 8.74 -13.67 6.82
CA SER A 366 7.96 -14.71 6.17
C SER A 366 8.27 -14.79 4.67
N ARG A 367 8.02 -15.97 4.11
CA ARG A 367 8.36 -16.30 2.71
C ARG A 367 7.14 -16.75 1.90
N ASN A 368 5.95 -16.48 2.42
CA ASN A 368 4.67 -16.94 1.87
C ASN A 368 4.25 -16.11 0.65
N THR A 369 4.77 -16.46 -0.52
CA THR A 369 4.44 -15.80 -1.79
C THR A 369 4.00 -16.80 -2.88
N PRO A 370 2.95 -16.51 -3.67
CA PRO A 370 2.61 -17.27 -4.86
C PRO A 370 3.46 -16.91 -6.07
N PHE A 371 4.31 -15.89 -5.97
CA PHE A 371 5.15 -15.41 -7.09
C PHE A 371 6.48 -16.15 -7.21
N GLU A 372 6.77 -17.17 -6.38
CA GLU A 372 8.02 -17.95 -6.48
C GLU A 372 8.26 -18.44 -7.92
N GLY A 373 9.48 -18.22 -8.43
CA GLY A 373 9.87 -18.58 -9.80
C GLY A 373 9.27 -17.69 -10.90
N THR A 374 8.44 -16.71 -10.54
CA THR A 374 7.86 -15.79 -11.53
C THR A 374 8.92 -14.86 -12.08
N ARG A 375 8.97 -14.73 -13.40
CA ARG A 375 9.88 -13.79 -14.09
C ARG A 375 9.19 -12.44 -14.28
N LEU A 376 9.78 -11.41 -13.70
CA LEU A 376 9.27 -10.04 -13.69
C LEU A 376 10.27 -9.08 -14.34
N TYR A 377 9.78 -7.93 -14.75
CA TYR A 377 10.54 -6.72 -15.06
C TYR A 377 10.28 -5.65 -14.02
N GLY A 378 11.10 -4.59 -13.98
CA GLY A 378 10.96 -3.57 -12.96
C GLY A 378 11.55 -4.02 -11.62
N ARG A 379 12.88 -4.13 -11.57
CA ARG A 379 13.62 -4.45 -10.33
C ARG A 379 13.95 -3.16 -9.59
N VAL A 380 13.64 -3.12 -8.30
CA VAL A 380 14.12 -2.07 -7.40
C VAL A 380 15.62 -2.26 -7.18
N CYS A 381 16.41 -1.23 -7.48
CA CYS A 381 17.86 -1.27 -7.36
C CYS A 381 18.37 -0.48 -6.16
N THR A 382 17.76 0.69 -5.89
CA THR A 382 18.16 1.54 -4.77
C THR A 382 16.95 2.25 -4.23
N THR A 383 16.79 2.26 -2.91
CA THR A 383 15.76 3.06 -2.22
C THR A 383 16.46 4.10 -1.36
N ILE A 384 15.98 5.33 -1.47
CA ILE A 384 16.52 6.50 -0.75
C ILE A 384 15.38 7.09 0.07
N LYS A 385 15.62 7.30 1.36
CA LYS A 385 14.68 7.93 2.30
C LYS A 385 15.34 9.12 2.97
N GLY A 386 14.75 10.30 2.83
CA GLY A 386 15.32 11.53 3.38
C GLY A 386 16.77 11.75 2.95
N GLY A 387 17.09 11.44 1.68
CA GLY A 387 18.44 11.57 1.13
C GLY A 387 19.46 10.52 1.62
N ARG A 388 19.02 9.46 2.30
CA ARG A 388 19.88 8.36 2.75
C ARG A 388 19.51 7.07 2.02
N ILE A 389 20.49 6.33 1.54
CA ILE A 389 20.25 5.02 0.93
C ILE A 389 19.83 4.05 2.04
N THR A 390 18.60 3.53 1.96
CA THR A 390 18.03 2.55 2.89
C THR A 390 18.06 1.13 2.33
N TYR A 391 18.19 1.00 1.01
CA TYR A 391 18.37 -0.28 0.32
C TYR A 391 19.20 -0.09 -0.93
N GLN A 392 20.05 -1.07 -1.22
CA GLN A 392 20.79 -1.19 -2.48
C GLN A 392 20.90 -2.67 -2.85
N ALA A 393 20.37 -3.02 -4.03
CA ALA A 393 20.47 -4.38 -4.57
C ALA A 393 21.95 -4.77 -4.81
N GLN A 394 22.26 -6.02 -4.50
CA GLN A 394 23.57 -6.62 -4.75
C GLN A 394 23.67 -7.11 -6.20
#